data_addb783e5a567167ec9f547c235264c2
#
_entry.id   addb783e5a567167ec9f547c235264c2
#
_cell.length_a   1.000
_cell.length_b   1.000
_cell.length_c   1.000
_cell.angle_alpha   90.00
_cell.angle_beta   90.00
_cell.angle_gamma   90.00
#
_symmetry.space_group_name_H-M   'P 1'
#
loop_
_entity.id
_entity.type
_entity.pdbx_description
1 polymer ?
#
loop_
_entity_poly.entity_id
_entity_poly.type
_entity_poly.pdbx_seq_one_letter_code
_entity_poly.pdbx_strand_id
1 'polypeptide(L)'
;MGGHSDVVGGALIVGDQALGEELAYHQNAMGAVAGPFDSWLVLRGTKTLSVRMDRHSENATKVADMLTRHARVTRVLYPGLPEHPGHEIAAKQMKAFGGMVSFQVEGGEEAAVEVCNRAKVFTLGESLGGVESLIEHPGRMTHASAAGSALEVPADLVRLSVGIENVDDLLQDLQQALG
;
A
#
# COMPACT_ATOMS: atom_id res chain seq x y z
N MET A 1 -3.47 10.44 -4.72
CA MET A 1 -4.52 11.45 -5.03
C MET A 1 -5.60 10.87 -5.93
N GLY A 2 -5.29 10.07 -6.93
CA GLY A 2 -6.30 9.34 -7.72
C GLY A 2 -7.13 8.42 -6.81
N GLY A 3 -6.59 7.29 -6.43
CA GLY A 3 -7.18 6.37 -5.45
C GLY A 3 -8.35 5.52 -5.97
N HIS A 4 -8.58 5.50 -7.28
CA HIS A 4 -9.69 4.76 -7.92
C HIS A 4 -9.21 3.91 -9.11
N SER A 5 -7.91 3.68 -9.24
CA SER A 5 -7.30 2.89 -10.32
C SER A 5 -7.70 3.35 -11.74
N ASP A 6 -7.98 4.64 -11.90
CA ASP A 6 -8.57 5.24 -13.09
C ASP A 6 -7.67 6.30 -13.77
N VAL A 7 -6.48 6.56 -13.26
CA VAL A 7 -5.54 7.55 -13.79
C VAL A 7 -4.08 7.11 -13.60
N VAL A 8 -3.27 7.37 -14.61
CA VAL A 8 -1.80 7.28 -14.52
C VAL A 8 -1.24 8.69 -14.45
N GLY A 9 -0.44 8.98 -13.43
CA GLY A 9 0.10 10.32 -13.25
C GLY A 9 1.10 10.39 -12.09
N GLY A 10 1.72 11.56 -11.94
CA GLY A 10 2.67 11.83 -10.86
C GLY A 10 2.67 13.30 -10.48
N ALA A 11 3.29 13.60 -9.35
CA ALA A 11 3.51 14.96 -8.89
C ALA A 11 4.88 15.08 -8.26
N LEU A 12 5.58 16.17 -8.55
CA LEU A 12 6.81 16.57 -7.88
C LEU A 12 6.48 17.72 -6.93
N ILE A 13 6.88 17.58 -5.67
CA ILE A 13 6.65 18.60 -4.65
C ILE A 13 8.00 18.99 -4.09
N VAL A 14 8.37 20.27 -4.23
CA VAL A 14 9.65 20.81 -3.80
C VAL A 14 9.46 22.08 -2.98
N GLY A 15 10.32 22.29 -2.00
CA GLY A 15 10.34 23.51 -1.18
C GLY A 15 11.28 24.59 -1.71
N ASP A 16 12.21 24.22 -2.60
CA ASP A 16 13.17 25.15 -3.23
C ASP A 16 12.60 25.72 -4.52
N GLN A 17 12.58 27.07 -4.60
CA GLN A 17 11.99 27.75 -5.75
C GLN A 17 12.80 27.54 -7.04
N ALA A 18 14.14 27.61 -6.97
CA ALA A 18 14.98 27.45 -8.16
C ALA A 18 14.85 26.05 -8.74
N LEU A 19 14.84 25.02 -7.89
CA LEU A 19 14.56 23.65 -8.33
C LEU A 19 13.15 23.52 -8.91
N GLY A 20 12.15 24.20 -8.34
CA GLY A 20 10.78 24.21 -8.86
C GLY A 20 10.69 24.81 -10.28
N GLU A 21 11.41 25.89 -10.52
CA GLU A 21 11.49 26.54 -11.85
C GLU A 21 12.20 25.64 -12.87
N GLU A 22 13.29 24.96 -12.50
CA GLU A 22 13.99 24.01 -13.36
C GLU A 22 13.09 22.81 -13.72
N LEU A 23 12.39 22.24 -12.75
CA LEU A 23 11.45 21.15 -12.98
C LEU A 23 10.28 21.57 -13.89
N ALA A 24 9.74 22.77 -13.71
CA ALA A 24 8.70 23.31 -14.55
C ALA A 24 9.17 23.53 -16.02
N TYR A 25 10.42 24.00 -16.18
CA TYR A 25 11.03 24.09 -17.50
C TYR A 25 11.12 22.72 -18.18
N HIS A 26 11.63 21.70 -17.48
CA HIS A 26 11.76 20.35 -18.01
C HIS A 26 10.39 19.74 -18.31
N GLN A 27 9.39 19.92 -17.44
CA GLN A 27 8.02 19.47 -17.67
C GLN A 27 7.47 20.03 -19.00
N ASN A 28 7.63 21.35 -19.21
CA ASN A 28 7.18 21.99 -20.44
C ASN A 28 7.97 21.53 -21.67
N ALA A 29 9.31 21.46 -21.56
CA ALA A 29 10.18 21.10 -22.68
C ALA A 29 9.98 19.66 -23.15
N MET A 30 9.72 18.73 -22.23
CA MET A 30 9.48 17.32 -22.53
C MET A 30 8.01 17.01 -22.86
N GLY A 31 7.09 17.94 -22.59
CA GLY A 31 5.66 17.71 -22.75
C GLY A 31 5.07 16.74 -21.69
N ALA A 32 5.71 16.60 -20.53
CA ALA A 32 5.27 15.74 -19.44
C ALA A 32 4.11 16.38 -18.66
N VAL A 33 3.02 16.63 -19.33
CA VAL A 33 1.81 17.30 -18.80
C VAL A 33 0.63 16.35 -18.76
N ALA A 34 -0.17 16.44 -17.69
CA ALA A 34 -1.37 15.63 -17.55
C ALA A 34 -2.43 16.02 -18.58
N GLY A 35 -3.12 15.02 -19.15
CA GLY A 35 -4.29 15.25 -20.00
C GLY A 35 -5.44 15.92 -19.23
N PRO A 36 -6.37 16.62 -19.91
CA PRO A 36 -7.49 17.27 -19.25
C PRO A 36 -8.40 16.31 -18.49
N PHE A 37 -8.63 15.11 -19.03
CA PHE A 37 -9.44 14.07 -18.41
C PHE A 37 -8.77 13.51 -17.16
N ASP A 38 -7.47 13.20 -17.23
CA ASP A 38 -6.68 12.75 -16.08
C ASP A 38 -6.65 13.80 -14.96
N SER A 39 -6.47 15.07 -15.35
CA SER A 39 -6.51 16.19 -14.41
C SER A 39 -7.87 16.31 -13.70
N TRP A 40 -8.96 16.12 -14.44
CA TRP A 40 -10.31 16.13 -13.89
C TRP A 40 -10.54 14.97 -12.92
N LEU A 41 -10.08 13.74 -13.25
CA LEU A 41 -10.15 12.56 -12.38
C LEU A 41 -9.36 12.79 -11.08
N VAL A 42 -8.15 13.34 -11.16
CA VAL A 42 -7.34 13.67 -9.97
C VAL A 42 -8.04 14.71 -9.10
N LEU A 43 -8.57 15.79 -9.69
CA LEU A 43 -9.32 16.81 -8.97
C LEU A 43 -10.55 16.22 -8.27
N ARG A 44 -11.28 15.35 -8.97
CA ARG A 44 -12.43 14.64 -8.40
C ARG A 44 -12.04 13.73 -7.25
N GLY A 45 -11.01 12.90 -7.43
CA GLY A 45 -10.49 11.98 -6.40
C GLY A 45 -9.95 12.71 -5.16
N THR A 46 -9.32 13.86 -5.36
CA THR A 46 -8.75 14.66 -4.26
C THR A 46 -9.82 15.18 -3.29
N LYS A 47 -11.04 15.43 -3.76
CA LYS A 47 -12.14 15.94 -2.90
C LYS A 47 -12.52 14.99 -1.77
N THR A 48 -12.27 13.69 -1.92
CA THR A 48 -12.56 12.66 -0.91
C THR A 48 -11.30 12.09 -0.26
N LEU A 49 -10.13 12.67 -0.53
CA LEU A 49 -8.85 12.13 -0.06
C LEU A 49 -8.81 11.96 1.46
N SER A 50 -9.24 12.97 2.23
CA SER A 50 -9.16 12.91 3.70
C SER A 50 -10.01 11.77 4.27
N VAL A 51 -11.26 11.65 3.85
CA VAL A 51 -12.16 10.60 4.36
C VAL A 51 -11.72 9.20 3.92
N ARG A 52 -11.11 9.07 2.74
CA ARG A 52 -10.52 7.81 2.30
C ARG A 52 -9.31 7.45 3.15
N MET A 53 -8.39 8.38 3.36
CA MET A 53 -7.19 8.14 4.16
C MET A 53 -7.51 7.82 5.63
N ASP A 54 -8.52 8.46 6.21
CA ASP A 54 -9.00 8.14 7.55
C ASP A 54 -9.52 6.68 7.60
N ARG A 55 -10.32 6.26 6.61
CA ARG A 55 -10.85 4.89 6.52
C ARG A 55 -9.77 3.86 6.21
N HIS A 56 -8.85 4.13 5.29
CA HIS A 56 -7.69 3.26 5.01
C HIS A 56 -6.89 2.99 6.29
N SER A 57 -6.57 4.06 7.03
CA SER A 57 -5.78 3.95 8.26
C SER A 57 -6.51 3.21 9.37
N GLU A 58 -7.81 3.45 9.53
CA GLU A 58 -8.65 2.71 10.49
C GLU A 58 -8.68 1.21 10.17
N ASN A 59 -8.97 0.86 8.92
CA ASN A 59 -9.03 -0.53 8.47
C ASN A 59 -7.68 -1.21 8.62
N ALA A 60 -6.59 -0.57 8.16
CA ALA A 60 -5.24 -1.12 8.24
C ALA A 60 -4.78 -1.36 9.69
N THR A 61 -5.15 -0.47 10.62
CA THR A 61 -4.85 -0.66 12.04
C THR A 61 -5.54 -1.92 12.58
N LYS A 62 -6.81 -2.14 12.27
CA LYS A 62 -7.55 -3.34 12.70
C LYS A 62 -7.01 -4.62 12.04
N VAL A 63 -6.63 -4.54 10.76
CA VAL A 63 -5.98 -5.65 10.05
C VAL A 63 -4.62 -5.98 10.68
N ALA A 64 -3.77 -5.00 10.93
CA ALA A 64 -2.48 -5.21 11.58
C ALA A 64 -2.63 -5.82 12.98
N ASP A 65 -3.59 -5.34 13.77
CA ASP A 65 -3.89 -5.86 15.10
C ASP A 65 -4.39 -7.32 15.07
N MET A 66 -5.20 -7.69 14.09
CA MET A 66 -5.61 -9.09 13.89
C MET A 66 -4.42 -9.96 13.50
N LEU A 67 -3.61 -9.50 12.55
CA LEU A 67 -2.44 -10.25 12.06
C LEU A 67 -1.41 -10.49 13.16
N THR A 68 -1.17 -9.53 14.07
CA THR A 68 -0.24 -9.71 15.19
C THR A 68 -0.65 -10.80 16.19
N ARG A 69 -1.94 -11.16 16.21
CA ARG A 69 -2.47 -12.21 17.08
C ARG A 69 -2.67 -13.56 16.39
N HIS A 70 -2.46 -13.62 15.09
CA HIS A 70 -2.72 -14.83 14.31
C HIS A 70 -1.57 -15.82 14.43
N ALA A 71 -1.87 -17.08 14.74
CA ALA A 71 -0.86 -18.11 15.03
C ALA A 71 0.09 -18.40 13.85
N ARG A 72 -0.38 -18.23 12.60
CA ARG A 72 0.43 -18.47 11.39
C ARG A 72 1.23 -17.26 10.94
N VAL A 73 1.08 -16.11 11.58
CA VAL A 73 1.81 -14.88 11.25
C VAL A 73 3.03 -14.76 12.16
N THR A 74 4.20 -14.72 11.55
CA THR A 74 5.48 -14.67 12.27
C THR A 74 5.94 -13.24 12.53
N ARG A 75 5.54 -12.30 11.67
CA ARG A 75 5.90 -10.89 11.78
C ARG A 75 4.88 -10.01 11.05
N VAL A 76 4.61 -8.84 11.60
CA VAL A 76 3.81 -7.79 10.95
C VAL A 76 4.66 -6.52 10.80
N LEU A 77 4.63 -5.91 9.63
CA LEU A 77 5.30 -4.67 9.29
C LEU A 77 4.23 -3.60 9.02
N TYR A 78 3.98 -2.78 10.01
CA TYR A 78 3.04 -1.65 9.94
C TYR A 78 3.57 -0.49 10.79
N PRO A 79 3.68 0.73 10.24
CA PRO A 79 4.28 1.86 10.97
C PRO A 79 3.56 2.22 12.27
N GLY A 80 2.29 1.80 12.42
CA GLY A 80 1.51 1.99 13.63
C GLY A 80 1.89 1.07 14.80
N LEU A 81 2.69 0.02 14.56
CA LEU A 81 3.15 -0.89 15.60
C LEU A 81 4.45 -0.35 16.23
N PRO A 82 4.57 -0.33 17.58
CA PRO A 82 5.77 0.16 18.26
C PRO A 82 7.07 -0.56 17.86
N GLU A 83 6.97 -1.83 17.48
CA GLU A 83 8.10 -2.67 17.07
C GLU A 83 8.57 -2.39 15.63
N HIS A 84 7.81 -1.59 14.85
CA HIS A 84 8.21 -1.22 13.50
C HIS A 84 9.43 -0.30 13.52
N PRO A 85 10.50 -0.58 12.74
CA PRO A 85 11.75 0.19 12.79
C PRO A 85 11.58 1.70 12.53
N GLY A 86 10.54 2.08 11.79
CA GLY A 86 10.23 3.48 11.47
C GLY A 86 9.10 4.08 12.30
N HIS A 87 8.64 3.43 13.37
CA HIS A 87 7.47 3.86 14.16
C HIS A 87 7.60 5.30 14.69
N GLU A 88 8.71 5.63 15.35
CA GLU A 88 8.92 6.96 15.94
C GLU A 88 8.92 8.07 14.87
N ILE A 89 9.51 7.79 13.70
CA ILE A 89 9.53 8.74 12.58
C ILE A 89 8.12 8.90 12.04
N ALA A 90 7.40 7.81 11.83
CA ALA A 90 6.02 7.84 11.34
C ALA A 90 5.09 8.57 12.32
N ALA A 91 5.19 8.27 13.62
CA ALA A 91 4.40 8.94 14.66
C ALA A 91 4.65 10.45 14.73
N LYS A 92 5.88 10.89 14.42
CA LYS A 92 6.22 12.32 14.36
C LYS A 92 5.70 13.02 13.10
N GLN A 93 5.71 12.32 11.96
CA GLN A 93 5.47 12.94 10.64
C GLN A 93 4.08 12.69 10.08
N MET A 94 3.41 11.62 10.48
CA MET A 94 2.12 11.19 9.95
C MET A 94 0.99 11.48 10.94
N LYS A 95 -0.16 11.91 10.42
CA LYS A 95 -1.39 12.04 11.22
C LYS A 95 -1.96 10.66 11.62
N ALA A 96 -1.85 9.68 10.71
CA ALA A 96 -2.21 8.28 10.87
C ALA A 96 -1.28 7.44 10.00
N PHE A 97 -1.20 6.13 10.22
CA PHE A 97 -0.13 5.27 9.68
C PHE A 97 -0.42 4.68 8.30
N GLY A 98 -1.51 5.12 7.64
CA GLY A 98 -1.83 4.73 6.27
C GLY A 98 -2.42 3.34 6.12
N GLY A 99 -2.58 2.92 4.85
CA GLY A 99 -3.27 1.69 4.46
C GLY A 99 -2.35 0.52 4.08
N MET A 100 -1.02 0.66 4.16
CA MET A 100 -0.08 -0.39 3.75
C MET A 100 0.33 -1.26 4.93
N VAL A 101 0.08 -2.56 4.84
CA VAL A 101 0.47 -3.55 5.83
C VAL A 101 1.21 -4.68 5.12
N SER A 102 2.35 -5.12 5.65
CA SER A 102 3.02 -6.33 5.20
C SER A 102 3.16 -7.30 6.35
N PHE A 103 3.15 -8.59 6.06
CA PHE A 103 3.33 -9.62 7.07
C PHE A 103 4.04 -10.85 6.50
N GLN A 104 4.68 -11.61 7.38
CA GLN A 104 5.33 -12.87 7.06
C GLN A 104 4.52 -14.02 7.64
N VAL A 105 4.46 -15.14 6.93
CA VAL A 105 3.70 -16.31 7.34
C VAL A 105 4.60 -17.52 7.58
N GLU A 106 4.20 -18.37 8.51
CA GLU A 106 4.82 -19.67 8.72
C GLU A 106 4.58 -20.58 7.50
N GLY A 107 5.63 -21.28 7.05
CA GLY A 107 5.57 -22.19 5.91
C GLY A 107 6.21 -21.65 4.64
N GLY A 108 6.87 -20.48 4.72
CA GLY A 108 7.69 -19.94 3.64
C GLY A 108 6.88 -19.43 2.43
N GLU A 109 7.53 -19.44 1.26
CA GLU A 109 6.98 -18.89 0.03
C GLU A 109 5.66 -19.54 -0.41
N GLU A 110 5.58 -20.87 -0.32
CA GLU A 110 4.37 -21.60 -0.73
C GLU A 110 3.16 -21.20 0.10
N ALA A 111 3.34 -21.03 1.43
CA ALA A 111 2.27 -20.58 2.31
C ALA A 111 1.86 -19.13 2.01
N ALA A 112 2.81 -18.23 1.75
CA ALA A 112 2.52 -16.85 1.38
C ALA A 112 1.72 -16.75 0.07
N VAL A 113 2.11 -17.53 -0.93
CA VAL A 113 1.38 -17.63 -2.21
C VAL A 113 -0.01 -18.23 -2.01
N GLU A 114 -0.15 -19.26 -1.16
CA GLU A 114 -1.45 -19.84 -0.84
C GLU A 114 -2.39 -18.81 -0.20
N VAL A 115 -1.91 -18.01 0.74
CA VAL A 115 -2.70 -16.91 1.34
C VAL A 115 -3.20 -15.95 0.28
N CYS A 116 -2.34 -15.51 -0.64
CA CYS A 116 -2.73 -14.65 -1.75
C CYS A 116 -3.82 -15.27 -2.64
N ASN A 117 -3.70 -16.57 -2.93
CA ASN A 117 -4.65 -17.29 -3.80
C ASN A 117 -6.00 -17.55 -3.12
N ARG A 118 -6.04 -17.63 -1.79
CA ARG A 118 -7.25 -17.91 -1.01
C ARG A 118 -8.06 -16.67 -0.69
N ALA A 119 -7.48 -15.48 -0.79
CA ALA A 119 -8.18 -14.22 -0.58
C ALA A 119 -9.34 -14.05 -1.59
N LYS A 120 -10.45 -13.49 -1.14
CA LYS A 120 -11.70 -13.32 -1.91
C LYS A 120 -12.16 -11.89 -2.00
N VAL A 121 -11.92 -11.09 -0.96
CA VAL A 121 -12.21 -9.66 -0.90
C VAL A 121 -10.97 -8.87 -1.30
N PHE A 122 -9.80 -9.25 -0.75
CA PHE A 122 -8.55 -8.73 -1.25
C PHE A 122 -8.29 -9.27 -2.65
N THR A 123 -8.19 -8.38 -3.64
CA THR A 123 -7.88 -8.75 -5.02
C THR A 123 -6.39 -8.90 -5.21
N LEU A 124 -5.96 -10.00 -5.85
CA LEU A 124 -4.55 -10.19 -6.21
C LEU A 124 -4.12 -9.13 -7.23
N GLY A 125 -3.18 -8.28 -6.85
CA GLY A 125 -2.73 -7.20 -7.72
C GLY A 125 -1.53 -6.43 -7.18
N GLU A 126 -0.72 -5.91 -8.10
CA GLU A 126 0.53 -5.20 -7.82
C GLU A 126 0.35 -3.77 -7.32
N SER A 127 -0.77 -3.12 -7.64
CA SER A 127 -1.04 -1.73 -7.32
C SER A 127 -1.22 -1.50 -5.81
N LEU A 128 -1.42 -0.26 -5.42
CA LEU A 128 -1.65 0.14 -4.03
C LEU A 128 -2.42 1.46 -3.93
N GLY A 129 -2.99 1.72 -2.76
CA GLY A 129 -3.62 3.00 -2.42
C GLY A 129 -4.97 3.27 -3.08
N GLY A 130 -5.54 2.28 -3.77
CA GLY A 130 -6.90 2.32 -4.28
C GLY A 130 -7.94 2.12 -3.17
N VAL A 131 -9.20 2.44 -3.48
CA VAL A 131 -10.34 2.20 -2.56
C VAL A 131 -10.59 0.72 -2.36
N GLU A 132 -10.22 -0.12 -3.32
CA GLU A 132 -10.24 -1.58 -3.26
C GLU A 132 -9.03 -2.12 -2.50
N SER A 133 -9.24 -3.14 -1.70
CA SER A 133 -8.17 -3.87 -1.02
C SER A 133 -7.43 -4.79 -1.99
N LEU A 134 -6.10 -4.69 -1.99
CA LEU A 134 -5.21 -5.50 -2.81
C LEU A 134 -4.26 -6.33 -1.94
N ILE A 135 -3.92 -7.51 -2.46
CA ILE A 135 -2.94 -8.43 -1.87
C ILE A 135 -1.93 -8.85 -2.93
N GLU A 136 -0.66 -8.94 -2.57
CA GLU A 136 0.38 -9.48 -3.45
C GLU A 136 1.45 -10.25 -2.69
N HIS A 137 2.17 -11.11 -3.44
CA HIS A 137 3.43 -11.70 -3.03
C HIS A 137 4.58 -10.91 -3.70
N PRO A 138 5.26 -9.98 -2.99
CA PRO A 138 6.21 -9.06 -3.63
C PRO A 138 7.37 -9.78 -4.33
N GLY A 139 7.90 -10.86 -3.73
CA GLY A 139 9.02 -11.61 -4.30
C GLY A 139 8.74 -12.18 -5.68
N ARG A 140 7.51 -12.58 -5.99
CA ARG A 140 7.12 -13.12 -7.31
C ARG A 140 6.56 -12.08 -8.27
N MET A 141 5.95 -11.01 -7.77
CA MET A 141 5.18 -10.09 -8.60
C MET A 141 5.96 -8.80 -8.89
N THR A 142 6.41 -8.08 -7.87
CA THR A 142 6.99 -6.74 -8.05
C THR A 142 8.49 -6.65 -7.80
N HIS A 143 9.07 -7.54 -7.02
CA HIS A 143 10.47 -7.49 -6.58
C HIS A 143 11.30 -8.69 -7.06
N ALA A 144 10.84 -9.43 -8.05
CA ALA A 144 11.59 -10.58 -8.60
C ALA A 144 12.98 -10.17 -9.12
N SER A 145 13.15 -8.97 -9.65
CA SER A 145 14.44 -8.44 -10.10
C SER A 145 15.41 -8.12 -8.96
N ALA A 146 14.95 -8.06 -7.72
CA ALA A 146 15.79 -7.83 -6.54
C ALA A 146 16.37 -9.11 -5.93
N ALA A 147 15.96 -10.29 -6.43
CA ALA A 147 16.42 -11.58 -5.94
C ALA A 147 17.96 -11.69 -5.99
N GLY A 148 18.58 -12.16 -4.90
CA GLY A 148 20.03 -12.26 -4.75
C GLY A 148 20.75 -10.94 -4.48
N SER A 149 20.04 -9.83 -4.31
CA SER A 149 20.60 -8.52 -3.95
C SER A 149 20.33 -8.15 -2.48
N ALA A 150 20.94 -7.06 -2.02
CA ALA A 150 20.67 -6.50 -0.68
C ALA A 150 19.23 -5.96 -0.51
N LEU A 151 18.47 -5.87 -1.60
CA LEU A 151 17.07 -5.42 -1.63
C LEU A 151 16.09 -6.60 -1.78
N GLU A 152 16.58 -7.83 -1.71
CA GLU A 152 15.73 -9.02 -1.75
C GLU A 152 14.73 -9.00 -0.60
N VAL A 153 13.46 -9.25 -0.93
CA VAL A 153 12.39 -9.34 0.05
C VAL A 153 12.26 -10.77 0.59
N PRO A 154 11.83 -10.96 1.86
CA PRO A 154 11.59 -12.29 2.39
C PRO A 154 10.61 -13.08 1.53
N ALA A 155 10.91 -14.37 1.29
CA ALA A 155 10.09 -15.22 0.44
C ALA A 155 8.69 -15.51 1.02
N ASP A 156 8.53 -15.40 2.34
CA ASP A 156 7.29 -15.58 3.08
C ASP A 156 6.48 -14.28 3.27
N LEU A 157 6.89 -13.20 2.58
CA LEU A 157 6.26 -11.88 2.71
C LEU A 157 5.00 -11.75 1.86
N VAL A 158 3.92 -11.27 2.48
CA VAL A 158 2.69 -10.82 1.84
C VAL A 158 2.52 -9.33 2.08
N ARG A 159 2.14 -8.57 1.04
CA ARG A 159 1.80 -7.14 1.14
C ARG A 159 0.32 -6.91 0.92
N LEU A 160 -0.28 -6.11 1.78
CA LEU A 160 -1.66 -5.64 1.66
C LEU A 160 -1.67 -4.14 1.37
N SER A 161 -2.49 -3.73 0.43
CA SER A 161 -3.00 -2.37 0.32
C SER A 161 -4.44 -2.39 0.81
N VAL A 162 -4.65 -1.96 2.04
CA VAL A 162 -5.97 -2.05 2.69
C VAL A 162 -6.87 -0.93 2.20
N GLY A 163 -8.01 -1.29 1.63
CA GLY A 163 -9.00 -0.39 1.07
C GLY A 163 -9.97 0.20 2.10
N ILE A 164 -11.12 0.65 1.60
CA ILE A 164 -12.14 1.32 2.42
C ILE A 164 -13.42 0.49 2.62
N GLU A 165 -13.38 -0.78 2.28
CA GLU A 165 -14.49 -1.74 2.45
C GLU A 165 -14.88 -1.87 3.92
N ASN A 166 -15.95 -2.60 4.18
CA ASN A 166 -16.31 -2.98 5.55
C ASN A 166 -15.15 -3.78 6.18
N VAL A 167 -14.67 -3.32 7.31
CA VAL A 167 -13.50 -3.92 7.97
C VAL A 167 -13.75 -5.37 8.41
N ASP A 168 -14.97 -5.71 8.80
CA ASP A 168 -15.29 -7.09 9.22
C ASP A 168 -15.17 -8.07 8.06
N ASP A 169 -15.52 -7.66 6.83
CA ASP A 169 -15.34 -8.46 5.62
C ASP A 169 -13.84 -8.67 5.33
N LEU A 170 -13.02 -7.62 5.49
CA LEU A 170 -11.58 -7.72 5.32
C LEU A 170 -10.92 -8.66 6.35
N LEU A 171 -11.32 -8.55 7.61
CA LEU A 171 -10.80 -9.43 8.68
C LEU A 171 -11.21 -10.88 8.45
N GLN A 172 -12.47 -11.12 8.08
CA GLN A 172 -12.96 -12.46 7.78
C GLN A 172 -12.24 -13.07 6.57
N ASP A 173 -11.99 -12.28 5.54
CA ASP A 173 -11.29 -12.74 4.35
C ASP A 173 -9.84 -13.18 4.68
N LEU A 174 -9.12 -12.37 5.42
CA LEU A 174 -7.75 -12.72 5.85
C LEU A 174 -7.73 -13.93 6.79
N GLN A 175 -8.68 -14.04 7.72
CA GLN A 175 -8.78 -15.20 8.60
C GLN A 175 -9.00 -16.49 7.82
N GLN A 176 -9.92 -16.50 6.84
CA GLN A 176 -10.15 -17.69 6.02
C GLN A 176 -8.99 -17.98 5.06
N ALA A 177 -8.26 -16.95 4.59
CA ALA A 177 -7.11 -17.13 3.73
C ALA A 177 -5.91 -17.73 4.50
N LEU A 178 -5.72 -17.30 5.73
CA LEU A 178 -4.68 -17.81 6.63
C LEU A 178 -4.97 -19.23 7.13
N GLY A 179 -6.20 -19.62 7.34
CA GLY A 179 -6.63 -20.97 7.76
C GLY A 179 -6.80 -21.11 9.24
#